data_4bc681bc6300a444fa853f12e1d3976f
#
_entry.id   4bc681bc6300a444fa853f12e1d3976f
#
_cell.length_a   1.000
_cell.length_b   1.000
_cell.length_c   1.000
_cell.angle_alpha   90.00
_cell.angle_beta   90.00
_cell.angle_gamma   90.00
#
_symmetry.space_group_name_H-M   'P 1'
#
loop_
_entity.id
_entity.type
_entity.pdbx_description
1 polymer ?
#
loop_
_entity_poly.entity_id
_entity_poly.type
_entity_poly.pdbx_seq_one_letter_code
_entity_poly.pdbx_strand_id
1 'polypeptide(L)'
;MGRILSAFLMLGISSMCGAQIYKYLGIEDGLSNRRIYRIQKDGRGYMWFLTQEGMDRYDGKRIRHYTVLDGNLKVAPQVNLNWLYTDTENTLWVVGRKGRIFHYDTLHDRFRMVYRIPGLQDDFATGMLCYAYMDRGDRIWLCQGDHIIRYDTR
;
A
#
# COMPACT_ATOMS: atom_id res chain seq x y z
N MET A 1 63.65 32.46 31.21
CA MET A 1 63.55 31.59 30.03
C MET A 1 62.39 30.63 30.27
N GLY A 2 61.15 30.97 29.88
CA GLY A 2 59.94 30.13 30.01
C GLY A 2 59.58 29.56 28.66
N ARG A 3 59.54 28.25 28.54
CA ARG A 3 59.04 27.55 27.34
C ARG A 3 57.56 27.31 27.50
N ILE A 4 56.73 28.00 26.68
CA ILE A 4 55.32 27.78 26.58
C ILE A 4 55.12 26.55 25.69
N LEU A 5 54.61 25.47 26.30
CA LEU A 5 54.22 24.25 25.59
C LEU A 5 52.80 24.43 25.07
N SER A 6 52.64 24.67 23.77
CA SER A 6 51.35 24.81 23.10
C SER A 6 50.79 23.40 22.84
N ALA A 7 49.81 22.98 23.61
CA ALA A 7 49.06 21.74 23.39
C ALA A 7 48.02 21.97 22.29
N PHE A 8 48.29 21.42 21.11
CA PHE A 8 47.32 21.33 20.02
C PHE A 8 46.28 20.25 20.38
N LEU A 9 45.09 20.67 20.79
CA LEU A 9 43.97 19.80 20.97
C LEU A 9 43.37 19.49 19.57
N MET A 10 43.75 18.37 18.97
CA MET A 10 43.11 17.85 17.76
C MET A 10 41.70 17.35 18.13
N LEU A 11 40.68 18.17 17.89
CA LEU A 11 39.31 17.67 17.84
C LEU A 11 39.13 16.78 16.60
N GLY A 12 39.19 15.49 16.82
CA GLY A 12 38.83 14.49 15.82
C GLY A 12 37.33 14.58 15.55
N ILE A 13 36.94 15.20 14.44
CA ILE A 13 35.58 15.11 13.90
C ILE A 13 35.43 13.69 13.35
N SER A 14 34.95 12.77 14.18
CA SER A 14 34.50 11.46 13.72
C SER A 14 33.26 11.69 12.86
N SER A 15 33.44 11.70 11.54
CA SER A 15 32.37 11.63 10.57
C SER A 15 31.64 10.31 10.83
N MET A 16 30.48 10.37 11.48
CA MET A 16 29.58 9.22 11.57
C MET A 16 29.03 8.96 10.15
N CYS A 17 29.77 8.18 9.38
CA CYS A 17 29.26 7.58 8.15
C CYS A 17 28.17 6.60 8.58
N GLY A 18 26.91 7.04 8.57
CA GLY A 18 25.78 6.17 8.82
C GLY A 18 25.77 5.07 7.76
N ALA A 19 26.10 3.85 8.16
CA ALA A 19 25.99 2.70 7.28
C ALA A 19 24.53 2.58 6.83
N GLN A 20 24.26 2.77 5.57
CA GLN A 20 22.95 2.55 4.99
C GLN A 20 22.68 1.03 5.00
N ILE A 21 21.75 0.61 5.86
CA ILE A 21 21.35 -0.80 5.96
C ILE A 21 20.23 -1.04 4.95
N TYR A 22 20.53 -1.85 3.94
CA TYR A 22 19.52 -2.35 3.01
C TYR A 22 18.95 -3.67 3.54
N LYS A 23 17.64 -3.79 3.56
CA LYS A 23 16.95 -5.03 3.86
C LYS A 23 16.15 -5.46 2.64
N TYR A 24 16.41 -6.65 2.16
CA TYR A 24 15.60 -7.29 1.13
C TYR A 24 14.47 -8.05 1.81
N LEU A 25 13.27 -7.97 1.22
CA LEU A 25 12.12 -8.75 1.64
C LEU A 25 11.67 -9.60 0.45
N GLY A 26 11.64 -10.91 0.64
CA GLY A 26 11.30 -11.90 -0.38
C GLY A 26 10.22 -12.89 0.08
N ILE A 27 10.01 -13.90 -0.72
CA ILE A 27 9.10 -15.01 -0.40
C ILE A 27 9.55 -15.73 0.88
N GLU A 28 10.85 -15.84 1.09
CA GLU A 28 11.49 -16.40 2.27
C GLU A 28 11.18 -15.63 3.56
N ASP A 29 10.86 -14.33 3.44
CA ASP A 29 10.43 -13.47 4.56
C ASP A 29 8.91 -13.45 4.76
N GLY A 30 8.15 -14.16 3.89
CA GLY A 30 6.71 -14.29 3.97
C GLY A 30 5.91 -13.49 2.95
N LEU A 31 6.54 -12.85 1.95
CA LEU A 31 5.80 -12.25 0.83
C LEU A 31 5.01 -13.32 0.09
N SER A 32 3.75 -13.03 -0.20
CA SER A 32 2.86 -13.95 -0.93
C SER A 32 3.23 -14.11 -2.40
N ASN A 33 3.82 -13.08 -3.00
CA ASN A 33 4.26 -13.10 -4.39
C ASN A 33 5.41 -12.14 -4.64
N ARG A 34 6.30 -12.46 -5.58
CA ARG A 34 7.42 -11.60 -6.00
C ARG A 34 6.98 -10.36 -6.78
N ARG A 35 5.78 -10.40 -7.38
CA ARG A 35 5.26 -9.27 -8.16
C ARG A 35 4.47 -8.34 -7.26
N ILE A 36 5.06 -7.19 -6.97
CA ILE A 36 4.47 -6.13 -6.17
C ILE A 36 3.99 -5.01 -7.11
N TYR A 37 2.72 -4.66 -7.01
CA TYR A 37 2.12 -3.61 -7.83
C TYR A 37 2.14 -2.25 -7.16
N ARG A 38 1.95 -2.21 -5.84
CA ARG A 38 1.90 -0.96 -5.05
C ARG A 38 2.46 -1.19 -3.66
N ILE A 39 3.00 -0.12 -3.10
CA ILE A 39 3.47 -0.06 -1.72
C ILE A 39 2.83 1.17 -1.09
N GLN A 40 2.26 0.99 0.10
CA GLN A 40 1.62 2.06 0.87
C GLN A 40 1.91 1.88 2.35
N LYS A 41 2.17 3.01 3.05
CA LYS A 41 2.27 3.03 4.51
C LYS A 41 0.93 3.46 5.09
N ASP A 42 0.46 2.77 6.14
CA ASP A 42 -0.73 3.19 6.89
C ASP A 42 -0.38 4.10 8.07
N GLY A 43 -1.40 4.66 8.73
CA GLY A 43 -1.23 5.57 9.86
C GLY A 43 -0.67 4.91 11.12
N ARG A 44 -0.65 3.59 11.21
CA ARG A 44 -0.03 2.81 12.29
C ARG A 44 1.43 2.48 12.03
N GLY A 45 1.93 2.86 10.85
CA GLY A 45 3.32 2.65 10.45
C GLY A 45 3.58 1.33 9.75
N TYR A 46 2.57 0.50 9.50
CA TYR A 46 2.72 -0.72 8.72
C TYR A 46 2.95 -0.41 7.24
N MET A 47 3.81 -1.21 6.62
CA MET A 47 3.99 -1.18 5.17
C MET A 47 3.10 -2.23 4.52
N TRP A 48 2.30 -1.81 3.55
CA TRP A 48 1.41 -2.68 2.81
C TRP A 48 1.89 -2.86 1.38
N PHE A 49 1.90 -4.10 0.94
CA PHE A 49 2.30 -4.49 -0.40
C PHE A 49 1.10 -5.10 -1.13
N LEU A 50 0.70 -4.47 -2.21
CA LEU A 50 -0.28 -5.05 -3.12
C LEU A 50 0.46 -5.98 -4.07
N THR A 51 0.23 -7.28 -3.94
CA THR A 51 0.87 -8.32 -4.74
C THR A 51 -0.10 -8.95 -5.73
N GLN A 52 0.40 -9.87 -6.54
CA GLN A 52 -0.44 -10.66 -7.42
C GLN A 52 -1.38 -11.61 -6.65
N GLU A 53 -1.00 -12.03 -5.45
CA GLU A 53 -1.78 -12.97 -4.62
C GLU A 53 -2.65 -12.27 -3.56
N GLY A 54 -2.58 -10.95 -3.44
CA GLY A 54 -3.38 -10.18 -2.49
C GLY A 54 -2.61 -9.08 -1.81
N MET A 55 -2.89 -8.89 -0.53
CA MET A 55 -2.28 -7.86 0.29
C MET A 55 -1.36 -8.47 1.33
N ASP A 56 -0.15 -7.98 1.41
CA ASP A 56 0.79 -8.32 2.46
C ASP A 56 1.05 -7.12 3.36
N ARG A 57 1.05 -7.30 4.68
CA ARG A 57 1.38 -6.28 5.67
C ARG A 57 2.68 -6.61 6.38
N TYR A 58 3.62 -5.68 6.37
CA TYR A 58 4.87 -5.76 7.09
C TYR A 58 4.86 -4.84 8.31
N ASP A 59 5.16 -5.39 9.48
CA ASP A 59 5.18 -4.68 10.77
C ASP A 59 6.59 -4.25 11.22
N GLY A 60 7.59 -4.40 10.35
CA GLY A 60 9.01 -4.19 10.65
C GLY A 60 9.76 -5.48 10.99
N LYS A 61 9.05 -6.55 11.29
CA LYS A 61 9.62 -7.86 11.65
C LYS A 61 9.07 -9.01 10.82
N ARG A 62 7.74 -9.05 10.62
CA ARG A 62 7.02 -10.16 9.98
C ARG A 62 6.12 -9.64 8.88
N ILE A 63 5.88 -10.49 7.91
CA ILE A 63 4.90 -10.26 6.85
C ILE A 63 3.67 -11.14 7.16
N ARG A 64 2.49 -10.51 7.08
CA ARG A 64 1.20 -11.20 7.19
C ARG A 64 0.43 -11.02 5.89
N HIS A 65 -0.02 -12.14 5.33
CA HIS A 65 -0.85 -12.15 4.13
C HIS A 65 -2.33 -11.97 4.45
N TYR A 66 -3.02 -11.19 3.60
CA TYR A 66 -4.46 -10.94 3.66
C TYR A 66 -5.10 -11.29 2.33
N THR A 67 -6.04 -12.20 2.40
CA THR A 67 -6.93 -12.50 1.28
C THR A 67 -8.05 -11.45 1.24
N VAL A 68 -8.27 -10.87 0.07
CA VAL A 68 -9.36 -9.91 -0.13
C VAL A 68 -10.59 -10.68 -0.61
N LEU A 69 -11.66 -10.61 0.17
CA LEU A 69 -12.91 -11.33 -0.11
C LEU A 69 -13.94 -10.40 -0.75
N ASP A 70 -14.69 -10.89 -1.73
CA ASP A 70 -15.87 -10.20 -2.24
C ASP A 70 -17.04 -10.25 -1.22
N GLY A 71 -18.11 -9.53 -1.50
CA GLY A 71 -19.27 -9.47 -0.61
C GLY A 71 -19.97 -10.82 -0.36
N ASN A 72 -19.67 -11.84 -1.15
CA ASN A 72 -20.16 -13.20 -1.01
C ASN A 72 -19.17 -14.14 -0.33
N LEU A 73 -18.15 -13.59 0.32
CA LEU A 73 -17.06 -14.32 0.98
C LEU A 73 -16.22 -15.19 0.02
N LYS A 74 -16.31 -14.93 -1.29
CA LYS A 74 -15.42 -15.55 -2.26
C LYS A 74 -14.14 -14.75 -2.36
N VAL A 75 -13.04 -15.45 -2.59
CA VAL A 75 -11.74 -14.81 -2.84
C VAL A 75 -11.89 -13.91 -4.07
N ALA A 76 -11.70 -12.61 -3.90
CA ALA A 76 -11.68 -11.71 -5.03
C ALA A 76 -10.52 -12.11 -5.95
N PRO A 77 -10.72 -12.19 -7.27
CA PRO A 77 -9.62 -12.45 -8.19
C PRO A 77 -8.55 -11.38 -8.02
N GLN A 78 -7.47 -11.74 -7.37
CA GLN A 78 -6.46 -10.82 -6.85
C GLN A 78 -5.66 -10.14 -7.95
N VAL A 79 -5.51 -10.81 -9.07
CA VAL A 79 -4.93 -10.24 -10.30
C VAL A 79 -5.61 -8.96 -10.80
N ASN A 80 -6.77 -8.63 -10.25
CA ASN A 80 -7.52 -7.43 -10.62
C ASN A 80 -7.41 -6.29 -9.60
N LEU A 81 -6.70 -6.48 -8.49
CA LEU A 81 -6.43 -5.40 -7.53
C LEU A 81 -5.24 -4.59 -8.05
N ASN A 82 -5.42 -3.29 -8.28
CA ASN A 82 -4.40 -2.47 -8.94
C ASN A 82 -4.02 -1.20 -8.20
N TRP A 83 -4.90 -0.68 -7.37
CA TRP A 83 -4.68 0.60 -6.71
C TRP A 83 -4.84 0.46 -5.22
N LEU A 84 -3.96 1.11 -4.49
CA LEU A 84 -3.88 1.10 -3.04
C LEU A 84 -3.67 2.53 -2.57
N TYR A 85 -4.52 2.99 -1.65
CA TYR A 85 -4.51 4.35 -1.13
C TYR A 85 -4.70 4.37 0.38
N THR A 86 -4.31 5.49 1.00
CA THR A 86 -4.72 5.86 2.35
C THR A 86 -5.56 7.12 2.29
N ASP A 87 -6.66 7.17 3.05
CA ASP A 87 -7.45 8.38 3.25
C ASP A 87 -6.82 9.31 4.29
N THR A 88 -7.47 10.44 4.57
CA THR A 88 -7.00 11.41 5.57
C THR A 88 -7.03 10.88 7.01
N GLU A 89 -7.79 9.82 7.28
CA GLU A 89 -7.80 9.08 8.54
C GLU A 89 -6.75 7.96 8.58
N ASN A 90 -5.90 7.89 7.54
CA ASN A 90 -4.87 6.88 7.35
C ASN A 90 -5.40 5.44 7.27
N THR A 91 -6.62 5.28 6.82
CA THR A 91 -7.21 3.97 6.55
C THR A 91 -6.95 3.55 5.11
N LEU A 92 -6.81 2.25 4.89
CA LEU A 92 -6.46 1.70 3.58
C LEU A 92 -7.69 1.43 2.73
N TRP A 93 -7.56 1.79 1.45
CA TRP A 93 -8.50 1.54 0.39
C TRP A 93 -7.84 0.79 -0.75
N VAL A 94 -8.49 -0.25 -1.23
CA VAL A 94 -8.03 -1.04 -2.38
C VAL A 94 -9.06 -0.97 -3.48
N VAL A 95 -8.63 -0.65 -4.69
CA VAL A 95 -9.49 -0.59 -5.86
C VAL A 95 -9.04 -1.63 -6.88
N GLY A 96 -9.98 -2.47 -7.28
CA GLY A 96 -9.80 -3.48 -8.31
C GLY A 96 -10.25 -2.97 -9.68
N ARG A 97 -9.57 -3.42 -10.75
CA ARG A 97 -9.92 -3.07 -12.14
C ARG A 97 -11.35 -3.41 -12.54
N LYS A 98 -11.96 -4.36 -11.86
CA LYS A 98 -13.36 -4.77 -12.07
C LYS A 98 -14.37 -3.94 -11.24
N GLY A 99 -13.99 -2.72 -10.86
CA GLY A 99 -14.86 -1.77 -10.18
C GLY A 99 -15.25 -2.15 -8.74
N ARG A 100 -14.46 -2.99 -8.11
CA ARG A 100 -14.65 -3.32 -6.69
C ARG A 100 -13.81 -2.41 -5.84
N ILE A 101 -14.41 -1.81 -4.81
CA ILE A 101 -13.75 -0.97 -3.82
C ILE A 101 -13.79 -1.68 -2.49
N PHE A 102 -12.64 -1.83 -1.88
CA PHE A 102 -12.45 -2.46 -0.58
C PHE A 102 -11.87 -1.47 0.40
N HIS A 103 -12.32 -1.59 1.64
CA HIS A 103 -11.82 -0.83 2.77
C HIS A 103 -11.23 -1.77 3.80
N TYR A 104 -10.12 -1.38 4.42
CA TYR A 104 -9.53 -2.16 5.50
C TYR A 104 -10.22 -1.86 6.82
N ASP A 105 -10.95 -2.84 7.32
CA ASP A 105 -11.61 -2.81 8.62
C ASP A 105 -10.57 -3.11 9.70
N THR A 106 -10.11 -2.06 10.38
CA THR A 106 -9.08 -2.15 11.41
C THR A 106 -9.53 -2.90 12.66
N LEU A 107 -10.83 -2.88 12.95
CA LEU A 107 -11.39 -3.55 14.13
C LEU A 107 -11.38 -5.08 13.96
N HIS A 108 -11.69 -5.55 12.76
CA HIS A 108 -11.77 -6.98 12.46
C HIS A 108 -10.53 -7.50 11.71
N ASP A 109 -9.52 -6.65 11.49
CA ASP A 109 -8.25 -6.97 10.81
C ASP A 109 -8.47 -7.68 9.45
N ARG A 110 -9.34 -7.11 8.60
CA ARG A 110 -9.72 -7.67 7.30
C ARG A 110 -10.11 -6.60 6.28
N PHE A 111 -10.03 -6.95 4.99
CA PHE A 111 -10.60 -6.13 3.92
C PHE A 111 -12.09 -6.47 3.73
N ARG A 112 -12.91 -5.43 3.59
CA ARG A 112 -14.34 -5.52 3.28
C ARG A 112 -14.62 -4.84 1.95
N MET A 113 -15.37 -5.49 1.07
CA MET A 113 -15.92 -4.82 -0.09
C MET A 113 -17.02 -3.85 0.36
N VAL A 114 -16.86 -2.58 0.02
CA VAL A 114 -17.80 -1.51 0.38
C VAL A 114 -18.64 -1.05 -0.81
N TYR A 115 -18.10 -1.21 -2.02
CA TYR A 115 -18.82 -0.81 -3.22
C TYR A 115 -18.38 -1.63 -4.44
N ARG A 116 -19.33 -1.85 -5.34
CA ARG A 116 -19.12 -2.40 -6.67
C ARG A 116 -19.81 -1.50 -7.68
N ILE A 117 -19.08 -1.02 -8.67
CA ILE A 117 -19.63 -0.18 -9.72
C ILE A 117 -20.62 -1.01 -10.54
N PRO A 118 -21.89 -0.57 -10.67
CA PRO A 118 -22.89 -1.27 -11.49
C PRO A 118 -22.48 -1.31 -12.97
N GLY A 119 -22.80 -2.40 -13.66
CA GLY A 119 -22.58 -2.53 -15.10
C GLY A 119 -21.16 -2.92 -15.51
N LEU A 120 -20.19 -2.91 -14.60
CA LEU A 120 -18.87 -3.50 -14.85
C LEU A 120 -18.98 -5.03 -14.80
N GLN A 121 -19.03 -5.63 -15.97
CA GLN A 121 -19.04 -7.09 -16.08
C GLN A 121 -17.64 -7.65 -15.87
N ASP A 122 -17.58 -8.92 -15.46
CA ASP A 122 -16.31 -9.61 -15.21
C ASP A 122 -15.56 -9.99 -16.51
N ASP A 123 -16.06 -9.61 -17.68
CA ASP A 123 -15.40 -9.90 -18.93
C ASP A 123 -14.34 -8.82 -19.29
N PHE A 124 -13.29 -9.26 -19.96
CA PHE A 124 -12.14 -8.42 -20.33
C PHE A 124 -12.46 -7.39 -21.41
N ALA A 125 -13.59 -7.52 -22.10
CA ALA A 125 -13.90 -6.75 -23.32
C ALA A 125 -14.57 -5.41 -23.05
N THR A 126 -15.32 -5.26 -21.95
CA THR A 126 -16.28 -4.17 -21.84
C THR A 126 -16.21 -3.31 -20.59
N GLY A 127 -15.29 -3.55 -19.65
CA GLY A 127 -15.49 -2.84 -18.39
C GLY A 127 -14.36 -2.76 -17.39
N MET A 128 -13.11 -2.84 -17.80
CA MET A 128 -12.01 -2.66 -16.83
C MET A 128 -11.75 -1.17 -16.58
N LEU A 129 -11.56 -0.81 -15.30
CA LEU A 129 -11.06 0.52 -14.95
C LEU A 129 -9.67 0.72 -15.54
N CYS A 130 -9.50 1.86 -16.23
CA CYS A 130 -8.20 2.26 -16.78
C CYS A 130 -7.31 2.86 -15.70
N TYR A 131 -7.92 3.63 -14.79
CA TYR A 131 -7.21 4.38 -13.76
C TYR A 131 -8.08 4.61 -12.53
N ALA A 132 -7.44 4.73 -11.38
CA ALA A 132 -8.07 5.21 -10.14
C ALA A 132 -7.15 6.20 -9.44
N TYR A 133 -7.72 7.16 -8.74
CA TYR A 133 -7.02 8.19 -7.99
C TYR A 133 -7.82 8.57 -6.75
N MET A 134 -7.16 8.71 -5.60
CA MET A 134 -7.76 9.26 -4.39
C MET A 134 -7.30 10.69 -4.20
N ASP A 135 -8.23 11.63 -4.09
CA ASP A 135 -7.94 13.03 -3.87
C ASP A 135 -7.80 13.35 -2.37
N ARG A 136 -7.41 14.60 -2.07
CA ARG A 136 -7.23 15.08 -0.69
C ARG A 136 -8.53 15.20 0.11
N GLY A 137 -9.68 15.09 -0.54
CA GLY A 137 -11.00 15.09 0.08
C GLY A 137 -11.54 13.68 0.32
N ASP A 138 -10.69 12.65 0.25
CA ASP A 138 -11.03 11.24 0.41
C ASP A 138 -12.06 10.75 -0.62
N ARG A 139 -12.00 11.29 -1.85
CA ARG A 139 -12.85 10.85 -2.95
C ARG A 139 -12.02 10.01 -3.90
N ILE A 140 -12.56 8.86 -4.28
CA ILE A 140 -11.95 7.97 -5.26
C ILE A 140 -12.52 8.31 -6.64
N TRP A 141 -11.66 8.74 -7.53
CA TRP A 141 -11.97 9.02 -8.93
C TRP A 141 -11.56 7.84 -9.78
N LEU A 142 -12.44 7.38 -10.62
CA LEU A 142 -12.28 6.17 -11.42
C LEU A 142 -12.51 6.50 -12.89
N CYS A 143 -11.61 6.06 -13.75
CA CYS A 143 -11.72 6.21 -15.20
C CYS A 143 -12.13 4.87 -15.81
N GLN A 144 -13.24 4.87 -16.56
CA GLN A 144 -13.76 3.72 -17.27
C GLN A 144 -14.12 4.14 -18.70
N GLY A 145 -13.31 3.76 -19.68
CA GLY A 145 -13.54 4.18 -21.06
C GLY A 145 -13.61 5.70 -21.19
N ASP A 146 -14.77 6.20 -21.56
CA ASP A 146 -15.07 7.62 -21.73
C ASP A 146 -15.77 8.27 -20.51
N HIS A 147 -15.94 7.50 -19.42
CA HIS A 147 -16.64 7.96 -18.21
C HIS A 147 -15.69 8.17 -17.04
N ILE A 148 -16.00 9.18 -16.24
CA ILE A 148 -15.36 9.42 -14.94
C ILE A 148 -16.40 9.21 -13.86
N ILE A 149 -16.09 8.35 -12.90
CA ILE A 149 -16.93 8.01 -11.78
C ILE A 149 -16.28 8.55 -10.52
N ARG A 150 -17.04 9.23 -9.67
CA ARG A 150 -16.60 9.67 -8.34
C ARG A 150 -17.28 8.84 -7.26
N TYR A 151 -16.52 8.28 -6.38
CA TYR A 151 -16.99 7.61 -5.17
C TYR A 151 -16.53 8.40 -3.94
N ASP A 152 -17.49 8.85 -3.13
CA ASP A 152 -17.23 9.54 -1.86
C ASP A 152 -17.09 8.49 -0.76
N THR A 153 -15.96 8.50 -0.04
CA THR A 153 -15.67 7.48 1.00
C THR A 153 -16.38 7.73 2.33
N ARG A 154 -16.98 8.93 2.47
CA ARG A 154 -17.73 9.39 3.65
C ARG A 154 -19.21 9.45 3.39
#